data_c73cfedcfb6eaf2849157e1190a496b5
#
_entry.id   c73cfedcfb6eaf2849157e1190a496b5
#
_cell.length_a   1.000
_cell.length_b   1.000
_cell.length_c   1.000
_cell.angle_alpha   90.00
_cell.angle_beta   90.00
_cell.angle_gamma   90.00
#
_symmetry.space_group_name_H-M   'P 1'
#
loop_
_entity.id
_entity.type
_entity.pdbx_description
1 polymer ?
#
loop_
_entity_poly.entity_id
_entity_poly.type
_entity_poly.pdbx_seq_one_letter_code
_entity_poly.pdbx_strand_id
1 'polypeptide(L)'
;MKTQLVQIQTDNIPIDGAFHEPDGPAEHIKGAVLYFHGNTMNFYSGGARFLPPVLTQLGLAVLAFNRRGHDILTTRMSRAAEGGAFQTTAQAIADNRFAAQWLAARGFPNPVIMGHSNGGMLSTRHVADHPHTPALVLLSAGRGGTRQDTSGGAEKLFAVGKLDELTAKARELVAAGRGRELMFMPGWWYVISAESFLDRIVSVPDTIALAPQIKCPVLAIRGDQEDRDRYPAEEFQQACGGPCEVNIVANCDHFYNDREDHVAGIVSAWLAKTLGLK
;
A
#
# COMPACT_ATOMS: atom_id res chain seq x y z
N MET A 1 13.64 -13.43 15.15
CA MET A 1 13.52 -12.17 14.37
C MET A 1 13.99 -11.02 15.24
N LYS A 2 14.91 -10.21 14.72
CA LYS A 2 15.38 -8.97 15.34
C LYS A 2 14.63 -7.81 14.70
N THR A 3 14.13 -6.85 15.50
CA THR A 3 13.40 -5.67 15.00
C THR A 3 14.12 -4.40 15.44
N GLN A 4 14.36 -3.50 14.50
CA GLN A 4 14.91 -2.18 14.73
C GLN A 4 13.92 -1.11 14.27
N LEU A 5 13.60 -0.15 15.14
CA LEU A 5 12.92 1.07 14.71
C LEU A 5 13.89 1.94 13.92
N VAL A 6 13.45 2.43 12.79
CA VAL A 6 14.29 3.16 11.83
C VAL A 6 13.64 4.47 11.42
N GLN A 7 14.47 5.44 11.04
CA GLN A 7 14.05 6.65 10.37
C GLN A 7 14.56 6.65 8.94
N ILE A 8 13.68 6.98 8.02
CA ILE A 8 13.95 7.07 6.59
C ILE A 8 13.91 8.54 6.19
N GLN A 9 15.01 9.06 5.68
CA GLN A 9 15.10 10.44 5.22
C GLN A 9 14.20 10.64 4.00
N THR A 10 13.52 11.78 3.97
CA THR A 10 12.63 12.19 2.87
C THR A 10 13.00 13.59 2.39
N ASP A 11 12.19 14.15 1.51
CA ASP A 11 12.24 15.55 1.08
C ASP A 11 11.73 16.56 2.13
N ASN A 12 11.24 16.06 3.27
CA ASN A 12 10.69 16.84 4.36
C ASN A 12 11.08 16.19 5.71
N ILE A 13 10.12 15.97 6.61
CA ILE A 13 10.35 15.31 7.90
C ILE A 13 10.59 13.82 7.68
N PRO A 14 11.61 13.21 8.31
CA PRO A 14 11.84 11.78 8.20
C PRO A 14 10.61 10.96 8.57
N ILE A 15 10.40 9.85 7.89
CA ILE A 15 9.33 8.90 8.17
C ILE A 15 9.87 7.73 8.99
N ASP A 16 9.02 7.20 9.87
CA ASP A 16 9.38 6.12 10.78
C ASP A 16 9.01 4.75 10.21
N GLY A 17 9.71 3.71 10.63
CA GLY A 17 9.43 2.34 10.25
C GLY A 17 10.03 1.33 11.22
N ALA A 18 9.77 0.06 10.91
CA ALA A 18 10.39 -1.09 11.54
C ALA A 18 11.13 -1.93 10.48
N PHE A 19 12.39 -2.17 10.71
CA PHE A 19 13.19 -3.10 9.92
C PHE A 19 13.35 -4.39 10.72
N HIS A 20 12.82 -5.47 10.15
CA HIS A 20 12.83 -6.81 10.74
C HIS A 20 13.87 -7.65 10.00
N GLU A 21 14.77 -8.27 10.74
CA GLU A 21 15.82 -9.12 10.20
C GLU A 21 15.65 -10.56 10.70
N PRO A 22 16.00 -11.56 9.88
CA PRO A 22 16.18 -12.94 10.36
C PRO A 22 17.11 -13.02 11.56
N ASP A 23 16.91 -14.02 12.42
CA ASP A 23 17.90 -14.34 13.45
C ASP A 23 19.18 -14.92 12.81
N GLY A 24 20.31 -14.66 13.43
CA GLY A 24 21.61 -15.14 12.96
C GLY A 24 22.44 -14.07 12.24
N PRO A 25 23.52 -14.47 11.59
CA PRO A 25 24.44 -13.57 10.93
C PRO A 25 23.85 -12.99 9.63
N ALA A 26 24.32 -11.79 9.25
CA ALA A 26 23.79 -11.04 8.11
C ALA A 26 23.87 -11.78 6.76
N GLU A 27 24.83 -12.67 6.58
CA GLU A 27 24.98 -13.51 5.38
C GLU A 27 23.84 -14.51 5.18
N HIS A 28 23.00 -14.74 6.19
CA HIS A 28 21.80 -15.56 6.07
C HIS A 28 20.61 -14.81 5.47
N ILE A 29 20.72 -13.48 5.29
CA ILE A 29 19.66 -12.70 4.69
C ILE A 29 19.71 -12.89 3.17
N LYS A 30 18.66 -13.52 2.63
CA LYS A 30 18.55 -13.92 1.22
C LYS A 30 17.91 -12.84 0.33
N GLY A 31 17.36 -11.80 0.93
CA GLY A 31 16.67 -10.71 0.24
C GLY A 31 15.86 -9.87 1.20
N ALA A 32 15.07 -8.95 0.65
CA ALA A 32 14.20 -8.09 1.45
C ALA A 32 12.81 -7.97 0.87
N VAL A 33 11.85 -7.68 1.73
CA VAL A 33 10.48 -7.28 1.41
C VAL A 33 10.27 -5.83 1.81
N LEU A 34 9.70 -5.03 0.93
CA LEU A 34 9.25 -3.67 1.19
C LEU A 34 7.72 -3.67 1.25
N TYR A 35 7.16 -3.39 2.43
CA TYR A 35 5.73 -3.45 2.69
C TYR A 35 5.08 -2.08 2.66
N PHE A 36 4.03 -1.90 1.83
CA PHE A 36 3.23 -0.68 1.70
C PHE A 36 1.88 -0.86 2.40
N HIS A 37 1.69 -0.14 3.49
CA HIS A 37 0.45 -0.21 4.28
C HIS A 37 -0.78 0.36 3.54
N GLY A 38 -1.98 -0.03 3.98
CA GLY A 38 -3.25 0.48 3.48
C GLY A 38 -3.50 1.96 3.81
N ASN A 39 -4.62 2.48 3.32
CA ASN A 39 -5.00 3.86 3.62
C ASN A 39 -5.22 4.04 5.12
N THR A 40 -4.69 5.10 5.69
CA THR A 40 -4.75 5.44 7.13
C THR A 40 -4.18 4.38 8.09
N MET A 41 -3.53 3.34 7.57
CA MET A 41 -2.80 2.35 8.37
C MET A 41 -1.38 2.85 8.69
N ASN A 42 -0.61 2.00 9.36
CA ASN A 42 0.76 2.30 9.80
C ASN A 42 1.64 1.04 9.78
N PHE A 43 2.92 1.18 10.14
CA PHE A 43 3.92 0.11 10.05
C PHE A 43 3.78 -1.00 11.10
N TYR A 44 2.85 -0.89 12.04
CA TYR A 44 2.63 -1.88 13.12
C TYR A 44 1.22 -2.46 13.14
N SER A 45 0.42 -2.24 12.08
CA SER A 45 -0.94 -2.76 11.96
C SER A 45 -1.12 -3.62 10.71
N GLY A 46 -2.13 -4.49 10.72
CA GLY A 46 -2.45 -5.39 9.62
C GLY A 46 -1.26 -6.27 9.20
N GLY A 47 -1.03 -6.39 7.90
CA GLY A 47 0.05 -7.22 7.35
C GLY A 47 1.46 -6.87 7.86
N ALA A 48 1.71 -5.61 8.19
CA ALA A 48 2.97 -5.20 8.81
C ALA A 48 3.22 -5.85 10.18
N ARG A 49 2.17 -6.33 10.85
CA ARG A 49 2.25 -6.98 12.15
C ARG A 49 2.44 -8.49 12.05
N PHE A 50 1.68 -9.17 11.18
CA PHE A 50 1.66 -10.63 11.18
C PHE A 50 2.56 -11.29 10.12
N LEU A 51 2.99 -10.56 9.09
CA LEU A 51 3.84 -11.11 8.03
C LEU A 51 5.35 -11.18 8.39
N PRO A 52 5.96 -10.19 9.05
CA PRO A 52 7.40 -10.22 9.33
C PRO A 52 7.89 -11.49 10.05
N PRO A 53 7.17 -12.08 11.03
CA PRO A 53 7.60 -13.30 11.69
C PRO A 53 7.80 -14.49 10.73
N VAL A 54 6.90 -14.70 9.77
CA VAL A 54 7.00 -15.81 8.82
C VAL A 54 7.98 -15.52 7.68
N LEU A 55 8.09 -14.27 7.24
CA LEU A 55 9.01 -13.86 6.18
C LEU A 55 10.47 -13.91 6.62
N THR A 56 10.74 -13.53 7.86
CA THR A 56 12.10 -13.64 8.42
C THR A 56 12.55 -15.08 8.63
N GLN A 57 11.62 -16.03 8.83
CA GLN A 57 11.94 -17.46 8.84
C GLN A 57 12.41 -17.97 7.46
N LEU A 58 11.98 -17.35 6.37
CA LEU A 58 12.47 -17.63 5.02
C LEU A 58 13.85 -17.01 4.72
N GLY A 59 14.39 -16.24 5.65
CA GLY A 59 15.62 -15.48 5.43
C GLY A 59 15.40 -14.13 4.75
N LEU A 60 14.18 -13.61 4.69
CA LEU A 60 13.89 -12.30 4.11
C LEU A 60 13.87 -11.23 5.21
N ALA A 61 14.61 -10.15 5.02
CA ALA A 61 14.42 -8.95 5.82
C ALA A 61 13.10 -8.25 5.40
N VAL A 62 12.45 -7.53 6.31
CA VAL A 62 11.19 -6.84 6.02
C VAL A 62 11.28 -5.39 6.48
N LEU A 63 11.04 -4.44 5.58
CA LEU A 63 10.84 -3.04 5.93
C LEU A 63 9.35 -2.71 5.85
N ALA A 64 8.74 -2.43 6.99
CA ALA A 64 7.44 -1.80 7.10
C ALA A 64 7.64 -0.36 7.60
N PHE A 65 7.00 0.62 6.98
CA PHE A 65 7.23 2.02 7.27
C PHE A 65 5.94 2.83 7.17
N ASN A 66 5.92 3.97 7.84
CA ASN A 66 4.86 4.96 7.72
C ASN A 66 5.13 5.85 6.51
N ARG A 67 4.21 5.89 5.55
CA ARG A 67 4.16 7.05 4.66
C ARG A 67 3.73 8.27 5.45
N ARG A 68 4.00 9.49 4.96
CA ARG A 68 3.46 10.72 5.59
C ARG A 68 1.93 10.71 5.71
N GLY A 69 1.25 9.88 4.94
CA GLY A 69 -0.19 9.64 4.99
C GLY A 69 -0.63 8.48 5.89
N HIS A 70 0.18 8.06 6.86
CA HIS A 70 -0.24 7.10 7.86
C HIS A 70 -1.24 7.72 8.84
N ASP A 71 -2.11 6.90 9.41
CA ASP A 71 -3.24 7.35 10.22
C ASP A 71 -4.12 8.40 9.50
N ILE A 72 -5.21 8.85 10.09
CA ILE A 72 -6.03 9.92 9.50
C ILE A 72 -5.33 11.27 9.69
N LEU A 73 -4.89 11.55 10.91
CA LEU A 73 -4.17 12.77 11.31
C LEU A 73 -2.98 12.38 12.17
N THR A 74 -1.84 13.03 11.93
CA THR A 74 -0.61 12.85 12.72
C THR A 74 0.19 14.14 12.72
N THR A 75 1.22 14.27 13.57
CA THR A 75 2.07 15.46 13.67
C THR A 75 3.57 15.21 13.48
N ARG A 76 4.01 13.96 13.36
CA ARG A 76 5.40 13.55 13.08
C ARG A 76 6.49 14.53 13.62
N MET A 77 6.66 14.64 14.92
CA MET A 77 7.67 15.53 15.53
C MET A 77 7.57 17.02 15.11
N SER A 78 6.40 17.45 14.67
CA SER A 78 6.11 18.85 14.32
C SER A 78 4.75 19.28 14.88
N ARG A 79 4.40 20.57 14.76
CA ARG A 79 3.07 21.09 15.10
C ARG A 79 2.16 21.17 13.86
N ALA A 80 2.68 20.86 12.68
CA ALA A 80 1.89 20.79 11.46
C ALA A 80 1.10 19.48 11.42
N ALA A 81 -0.19 19.55 11.15
CA ALA A 81 -1.02 18.36 10.95
C ALA A 81 -0.66 17.71 9.61
N GLU A 82 -0.47 16.40 9.64
CA GLU A 82 -0.22 15.53 8.50
C GLU A 82 -1.12 14.28 8.58
N GLY A 83 -0.83 13.26 7.82
CA GLY A 83 -1.58 12.00 7.79
C GLY A 83 -2.35 11.82 6.49
N GLY A 84 -3.17 10.77 6.42
CA GLY A 84 -3.95 10.41 5.24
C GLY A 84 -4.90 11.50 4.75
N ALA A 85 -5.33 12.39 5.66
CA ALA A 85 -6.16 13.54 5.32
C ALA A 85 -5.41 14.60 4.48
N PHE A 86 -4.09 14.63 4.51
CA PHE A 86 -3.28 15.65 3.83
C PHE A 86 -2.36 15.09 2.74
N GLN A 87 -2.20 13.77 2.65
CA GLN A 87 -1.31 13.16 1.68
C GLN A 87 -1.87 13.23 0.26
N THR A 88 -1.04 13.67 -0.70
CA THR A 88 -1.30 13.51 -2.12
C THR A 88 -0.71 12.19 -2.64
N THR A 89 -1.18 11.75 -3.81
CA THR A 89 -0.66 10.55 -4.49
C THR A 89 0.82 10.68 -4.82
N ALA A 90 1.25 11.84 -5.30
CA ALA A 90 2.66 12.10 -5.61
C ALA A 90 3.55 11.95 -4.36
N GLN A 91 3.10 12.46 -3.22
CA GLN A 91 3.80 12.30 -1.94
C GLN A 91 3.86 10.84 -1.50
N ALA A 92 2.76 10.07 -1.66
CA ALA A 92 2.75 8.65 -1.34
C ALA A 92 3.76 7.84 -2.19
N ILE A 93 3.84 8.15 -3.48
CA ILE A 93 4.82 7.54 -4.40
C ILE A 93 6.25 7.92 -4.00
N ALA A 94 6.48 9.19 -3.64
CA ALA A 94 7.79 9.66 -3.19
C ALA A 94 8.24 8.96 -1.90
N ASP A 95 7.36 8.81 -0.91
CA ASP A 95 7.66 8.10 0.34
C ASP A 95 8.05 6.64 0.09
N ASN A 96 7.33 5.95 -0.79
CA ASN A 96 7.66 4.58 -1.19
C ASN A 96 9.05 4.50 -1.85
N ARG A 97 9.41 5.49 -2.68
CA ARG A 97 10.74 5.59 -3.29
C ARG A 97 11.84 5.82 -2.26
N PHE A 98 11.62 6.70 -1.28
CA PHE A 98 12.59 6.92 -0.19
C PHE A 98 12.82 5.64 0.63
N ALA A 99 11.77 4.87 0.91
CA ALA A 99 11.89 3.59 1.60
C ALA A 99 12.66 2.55 0.75
N ALA A 100 12.41 2.48 -0.56
CA ALA A 100 13.16 1.62 -1.46
C ALA A 100 14.66 2.03 -1.53
N GLN A 101 14.96 3.32 -1.59
CA GLN A 101 16.34 3.84 -1.54
C GLN A 101 17.03 3.51 -0.21
N TRP A 102 16.29 3.57 0.90
CA TRP A 102 16.81 3.18 2.21
C TRP A 102 17.22 1.71 2.26
N LEU A 103 16.43 0.80 1.66
CA LEU A 103 16.79 -0.62 1.51
C LEU A 103 17.97 -0.81 0.54
N ALA A 104 17.98 -0.11 -0.59
CA ALA A 104 19.06 -0.19 -1.56
C ALA A 104 20.43 0.18 -0.94
N ALA A 105 20.46 1.23 -0.11
CA ALA A 105 21.67 1.64 0.64
C ALA A 105 22.15 0.57 1.65
N ARG A 106 21.32 -0.44 1.94
CA ARG A 106 21.62 -1.58 2.82
C ARG A 106 21.88 -2.89 2.08
N GLY A 107 22.08 -2.82 0.77
CA GLY A 107 22.38 -3.99 -0.06
C GLY A 107 21.16 -4.69 -0.65
N PHE A 108 19.95 -4.09 -0.53
CA PHE A 108 18.71 -4.66 -1.08
C PHE A 108 18.12 -3.75 -2.17
N PRO A 109 18.77 -3.63 -3.36
CA PRO A 109 18.33 -2.71 -4.41
C PRO A 109 17.01 -3.13 -5.09
N ASN A 110 16.68 -4.41 -5.06
CA ASN A 110 15.48 -4.97 -5.69
C ASN A 110 14.70 -5.81 -4.65
N PRO A 111 13.99 -5.19 -3.70
CA PRO A 111 13.18 -5.94 -2.75
C PRO A 111 11.94 -6.54 -3.42
N VAL A 112 11.38 -7.60 -2.85
CA VAL A 112 10.00 -8.00 -3.10
C VAL A 112 9.10 -6.85 -2.65
N ILE A 113 8.12 -6.51 -3.48
CA ILE A 113 7.14 -5.48 -3.13
C ILE A 113 5.85 -6.14 -2.66
N MET A 114 5.34 -5.66 -1.54
CA MET A 114 4.11 -6.14 -0.95
C MET A 114 3.24 -4.98 -0.51
N GLY A 115 1.93 -5.02 -0.80
CA GLY A 115 1.06 -3.94 -0.39
C GLY A 115 -0.37 -4.36 -0.12
N HIS A 116 -0.96 -3.72 0.89
CA HIS A 116 -2.34 -3.93 1.28
C HIS A 116 -3.23 -2.76 0.86
N SER A 117 -4.41 -3.06 0.28
CA SER A 117 -5.43 -2.05 -0.01
C SER A 117 -4.90 -0.92 -0.91
N ASN A 118 -4.90 0.33 -0.45
CA ASN A 118 -4.24 1.47 -1.09
C ASN A 118 -2.74 1.23 -1.31
N GLY A 119 -2.07 0.55 -0.37
CA GLY A 119 -0.69 0.13 -0.55
C GLY A 119 -0.51 -0.82 -1.73
N GLY A 120 -1.50 -1.65 -2.05
CA GLY A 120 -1.50 -2.50 -3.25
C GLY A 120 -1.53 -1.70 -4.55
N MET A 121 -2.36 -0.65 -4.64
CA MET A 121 -2.35 0.27 -5.78
C MET A 121 -0.98 0.93 -5.98
N LEU A 122 -0.40 1.42 -4.90
CA LEU A 122 0.93 2.04 -4.90
C LEU A 122 2.05 1.03 -5.18
N SER A 123 1.89 -0.23 -4.76
CA SER A 123 2.80 -1.34 -5.08
C SER A 123 2.80 -1.64 -6.57
N THR A 124 1.62 -1.72 -7.19
CA THR A 124 1.49 -1.93 -8.64
C THR A 124 2.18 -0.81 -9.41
N ARG A 125 1.97 0.44 -9.01
CA ARG A 125 2.66 1.59 -9.61
C ARG A 125 4.19 1.50 -9.43
N HIS A 126 4.64 1.16 -8.22
CA HIS A 126 6.07 1.04 -7.94
C HIS A 126 6.73 -0.03 -8.81
N VAL A 127 6.09 -1.21 -8.95
CA VAL A 127 6.63 -2.32 -9.76
C VAL A 127 6.61 -1.99 -11.26
N ALA A 128 5.58 -1.28 -11.75
CA ALA A 128 5.56 -0.80 -13.13
C ALA A 128 6.74 0.14 -13.43
N ASP A 129 7.14 0.98 -12.47
CA ASP A 129 8.29 1.89 -12.59
C ASP A 129 9.65 1.16 -12.33
N HIS A 130 9.65 -0.05 -11.72
CA HIS A 130 10.85 -0.79 -11.34
C HIS A 130 10.78 -2.25 -11.84
N PRO A 131 11.03 -2.50 -13.15
CA PRO A 131 10.82 -3.80 -13.79
C PRO A 131 11.75 -4.92 -13.30
N HIS A 132 12.78 -4.60 -12.52
CA HIS A 132 13.67 -5.59 -11.88
C HIS A 132 13.17 -6.10 -10.52
N THR A 133 11.96 -5.72 -10.11
CA THR A 133 11.31 -6.25 -8.91
C THR A 133 11.16 -7.77 -9.03
N PRO A 134 11.64 -8.57 -8.05
CA PRO A 134 11.66 -10.02 -8.17
C PRO A 134 10.27 -10.67 -8.02
N ALA A 135 9.37 -10.06 -7.24
CA ALA A 135 8.00 -10.52 -7.04
C ALA A 135 7.11 -9.41 -6.45
N LEU A 136 5.80 -9.51 -6.70
CA LEU A 136 4.77 -8.62 -6.17
C LEU A 136 3.72 -9.42 -5.40
N VAL A 137 3.39 -8.97 -4.18
CA VAL A 137 2.28 -9.53 -3.40
C VAL A 137 1.23 -8.44 -3.17
N LEU A 138 0.03 -8.68 -3.67
CA LEU A 138 -1.13 -7.80 -3.54
C LEU A 138 -2.11 -8.36 -2.51
N LEU A 139 -2.26 -7.68 -1.40
CA LEU A 139 -3.16 -8.04 -0.31
C LEU A 139 -4.39 -7.13 -0.40
N SER A 140 -5.52 -7.66 -0.84
CA SER A 140 -6.76 -6.90 -1.03
C SER A 140 -6.51 -5.55 -1.73
N ALA A 141 -5.73 -5.58 -2.80
CA ALA A 141 -5.36 -4.36 -3.53
C ALA A 141 -6.60 -3.70 -4.14
N GLY A 142 -6.75 -2.41 -3.89
CA GLY A 142 -7.85 -1.65 -4.47
C GLY A 142 -7.72 -1.48 -5.98
N ARG A 143 -8.84 -1.27 -6.68
CA ARG A 143 -8.84 -0.95 -8.10
C ARG A 143 -8.12 0.37 -8.38
N GLY A 144 -8.41 1.40 -7.61
CA GLY A 144 -7.90 2.76 -7.87
C GLY A 144 -8.45 3.36 -9.16
N GLY A 145 -7.66 4.24 -9.75
CA GLY A 145 -8.03 4.95 -10.97
C GLY A 145 -9.05 6.06 -10.74
N THR A 146 -9.49 6.67 -11.84
CA THR A 146 -10.42 7.82 -11.86
C THR A 146 -11.86 7.43 -12.21
N ARG A 147 -12.15 6.13 -12.36
CA ARG A 147 -13.49 5.63 -12.65
C ARG A 147 -14.40 5.85 -11.46
N GLN A 148 -15.43 6.68 -11.64
CA GLN A 148 -16.37 7.04 -10.59
C GLN A 148 -17.56 6.05 -10.48
N ASP A 149 -17.78 5.25 -11.53
CA ASP A 149 -18.87 4.27 -11.64
C ASP A 149 -18.60 2.96 -10.87
N THR A 150 -17.34 2.69 -10.51
CA THR A 150 -16.97 1.48 -9.74
C THR A 150 -17.27 1.65 -8.25
N SER A 151 -17.42 0.53 -7.53
CA SER A 151 -17.63 0.54 -6.07
C SER A 151 -16.46 1.14 -5.30
N GLY A 152 -15.26 1.12 -5.87
CA GLY A 152 -14.04 1.76 -5.34
C GLY A 152 -13.85 3.21 -5.78
N GLY A 153 -14.69 3.74 -6.67
CA GLY A 153 -14.61 5.12 -7.13
C GLY A 153 -15.02 6.14 -6.05
N ALA A 154 -14.54 7.39 -6.21
CA ALA A 154 -14.75 8.44 -5.21
C ALA A 154 -16.23 8.69 -4.93
N GLU A 155 -17.10 8.60 -5.95
CA GLU A 155 -18.55 8.77 -5.79
C GLU A 155 -19.14 7.79 -4.78
N LYS A 156 -18.81 6.51 -4.89
CA LYS A 156 -19.38 5.47 -4.02
C LYS A 156 -18.64 5.31 -2.70
N LEU A 157 -17.33 5.59 -2.69
CA LEU A 157 -16.49 5.35 -1.51
C LEU A 157 -16.48 6.55 -0.54
N PHE A 158 -16.35 7.75 -1.04
CA PHE A 158 -16.17 8.96 -0.23
C PHE A 158 -17.36 9.92 -0.30
N ALA A 159 -17.85 10.20 -1.50
CA ALA A 159 -18.79 11.28 -1.76
C ALA A 159 -20.26 10.89 -1.58
N VAL A 160 -20.61 9.65 -1.86
CA VAL A 160 -21.98 9.07 -1.72
C VAL A 160 -23.06 10.03 -2.26
N GLY A 161 -23.10 10.20 -3.58
CA GLY A 161 -24.06 11.07 -4.25
C GLY A 161 -23.75 12.56 -4.18
N LYS A 162 -22.59 12.97 -3.64
CA LYS A 162 -22.19 14.37 -3.46
C LYS A 162 -20.86 14.72 -4.13
N LEU A 163 -20.42 13.94 -5.12
CA LEU A 163 -19.12 14.16 -5.75
C LEU A 163 -18.99 15.56 -6.35
N ASP A 164 -19.99 16.03 -7.09
CA ASP A 164 -19.95 17.36 -7.72
C ASP A 164 -19.96 18.48 -6.67
N GLU A 165 -20.79 18.38 -5.63
CA GLU A 165 -20.85 19.34 -4.51
C GLU A 165 -19.49 19.44 -3.80
N LEU A 166 -18.92 18.28 -3.43
CA LEU A 166 -17.63 18.21 -2.73
C LEU A 166 -16.47 18.67 -3.63
N THR A 167 -16.52 18.37 -4.92
CA THR A 167 -15.53 18.83 -5.90
C THR A 167 -15.59 20.36 -6.08
N ALA A 168 -16.78 20.92 -6.18
CA ALA A 168 -16.95 22.37 -6.27
C ALA A 168 -16.42 23.07 -5.02
N LYS A 169 -16.79 22.58 -3.83
CA LYS A 169 -16.30 23.08 -2.55
C LYS A 169 -14.76 22.98 -2.45
N ALA A 170 -14.19 21.86 -2.83
CA ALA A 170 -12.72 21.68 -2.79
C ALA A 170 -12.00 22.66 -3.72
N ARG A 171 -12.52 22.89 -4.94
CA ARG A 171 -11.98 23.87 -5.88
C ARG A 171 -12.06 25.30 -5.35
N GLU A 172 -13.16 25.67 -4.72
CA GLU A 172 -13.32 26.98 -4.08
C GLU A 172 -12.28 27.19 -2.99
N LEU A 173 -12.11 26.20 -2.09
CA LEU A 173 -11.13 26.26 -1.00
C LEU A 173 -9.70 26.38 -1.54
N VAL A 174 -9.33 25.59 -2.56
CA VAL A 174 -8.00 25.66 -3.17
C VAL A 174 -7.78 27.02 -3.84
N ALA A 175 -8.77 27.53 -4.59
CA ALA A 175 -8.67 28.86 -5.21
C ALA A 175 -8.53 30.00 -4.21
N ALA A 176 -9.12 29.84 -3.01
CA ALA A 176 -8.97 30.78 -1.90
C ALA A 176 -7.67 30.63 -1.08
N GLY A 177 -6.73 29.76 -1.51
CA GLY A 177 -5.51 29.47 -0.75
C GLY A 177 -5.71 28.61 0.51
N ARG A 178 -6.87 27.99 0.63
CA ARG A 178 -7.30 27.17 1.78
C ARG A 178 -7.29 25.66 1.45
N GLY A 179 -6.42 25.21 0.56
CA GLY A 179 -6.35 23.82 0.08
C GLY A 179 -6.15 22.78 1.19
N ARG A 180 -5.53 23.16 2.30
CA ARG A 180 -5.34 22.30 3.50
C ARG A 180 -6.55 22.27 4.43
N GLU A 181 -7.61 22.99 4.15
CA GLU A 181 -8.82 22.91 4.96
C GLU A 181 -9.50 21.56 4.83
N LEU A 182 -9.87 20.98 5.97
CA LEU A 182 -10.48 19.66 6.05
C LEU A 182 -11.96 19.70 5.64
N MET A 183 -12.34 18.79 4.78
CA MET A 183 -13.70 18.51 4.40
C MET A 183 -14.12 17.16 4.98
N PHE A 184 -15.38 17.08 5.43
CA PHE A 184 -15.96 15.84 5.92
C PHE A 184 -16.52 15.01 4.74
N MET A 185 -16.20 13.73 4.72
CA MET A 185 -16.65 12.79 3.68
C MET A 185 -17.88 12.01 4.18
N PRO A 186 -19.04 12.09 3.50
CA PRO A 186 -20.28 11.52 4.01
C PRO A 186 -20.32 9.98 3.91
N GLY A 187 -19.64 9.40 2.96
CA GLY A 187 -19.69 7.96 2.73
C GLY A 187 -18.78 7.15 3.65
N TRP A 188 -17.69 7.71 4.02
CA TRP A 188 -16.74 7.16 4.99
C TRP A 188 -16.50 8.26 6.03
N TRP A 189 -16.61 7.98 7.30
CA TRP A 189 -16.40 8.96 8.39
C TRP A 189 -14.95 9.47 8.41
N TYR A 190 -14.53 10.02 7.33
CA TYR A 190 -13.17 10.37 6.97
C TYR A 190 -13.12 11.87 6.71
N VAL A 191 -12.07 12.49 7.20
CA VAL A 191 -11.77 13.88 6.88
C VAL A 191 -10.62 13.93 5.90
N ILE A 192 -10.70 14.82 4.92
CA ILE A 192 -9.67 14.98 3.90
C ILE A 192 -9.54 16.46 3.55
N SER A 193 -8.32 16.94 3.30
CA SER A 193 -8.11 18.30 2.83
C SER A 193 -8.63 18.50 1.41
N ALA A 194 -9.01 19.72 1.07
CA ALA A 194 -9.55 20.03 -0.24
C ALA A 194 -8.57 19.67 -1.37
N GLU A 195 -7.27 19.96 -1.20
CA GLU A 195 -6.24 19.61 -2.20
C GLU A 195 -6.06 18.10 -2.31
N SER A 196 -6.03 17.35 -1.20
CA SER A 196 -5.90 15.89 -1.22
C SER A 196 -7.14 15.20 -1.79
N PHE A 197 -8.34 15.76 -1.57
CA PHE A 197 -9.56 15.29 -2.20
C PHE A 197 -9.48 15.42 -3.73
N LEU A 198 -9.10 16.59 -4.22
CA LEU A 198 -8.96 16.81 -5.68
C LEU A 198 -7.88 15.90 -6.28
N ASP A 199 -6.76 15.70 -5.60
CA ASP A 199 -5.72 14.76 -6.03
C ASP A 199 -6.26 13.33 -6.13
N ARG A 200 -6.99 12.86 -5.12
CA ARG A 200 -7.51 11.48 -5.09
C ARG A 200 -8.49 11.16 -6.22
N ILE A 201 -9.29 12.11 -6.64
CA ILE A 201 -10.26 11.87 -7.72
C ILE A 201 -9.63 11.83 -9.12
N VAL A 202 -8.33 12.17 -9.26
CA VAL A 202 -7.64 12.23 -10.57
C VAL A 202 -6.29 11.49 -10.63
N SER A 203 -5.62 11.26 -9.49
CA SER A 203 -4.20 10.85 -9.48
C SER A 203 -3.96 9.43 -8.96
N VAL A 204 -4.93 8.78 -8.34
CA VAL A 204 -4.75 7.46 -7.74
C VAL A 204 -4.41 6.43 -8.83
N PRO A 205 -3.34 5.61 -8.65
CA PRO A 205 -2.96 4.60 -9.63
C PRO A 205 -4.11 3.63 -9.93
N ASP A 206 -4.35 3.36 -11.20
CA ASP A 206 -5.27 2.32 -11.65
C ASP A 206 -4.54 1.00 -11.73
N THR A 207 -4.91 0.08 -10.84
CA THR A 207 -4.25 -1.22 -10.69
C THR A 207 -4.43 -2.07 -11.96
N ILE A 208 -5.61 -2.02 -12.58
CA ILE A 208 -5.91 -2.80 -13.79
C ILE A 208 -5.21 -2.21 -15.02
N ALA A 209 -5.21 -0.89 -15.17
CA ALA A 209 -4.52 -0.23 -16.27
C ALA A 209 -2.99 -0.43 -16.22
N LEU A 210 -2.42 -0.61 -15.02
CA LEU A 210 -1.00 -0.88 -14.82
C LEU A 210 -0.64 -2.37 -14.95
N ALA A 211 -1.57 -3.29 -14.74
CA ALA A 211 -1.33 -4.74 -14.72
C ALA A 211 -0.55 -5.28 -15.95
N PRO A 212 -0.79 -4.82 -17.20
CA PRO A 212 -0.02 -5.27 -18.35
C PRO A 212 1.48 -4.95 -18.29
N GLN A 213 1.88 -3.96 -17.48
CA GLN A 213 3.28 -3.56 -17.30
C GLN A 213 4.02 -4.42 -16.26
N ILE A 214 3.29 -5.16 -15.42
CA ILE A 214 3.87 -6.02 -14.39
C ILE A 214 4.35 -7.32 -15.04
N LYS A 215 5.66 -7.58 -14.98
CA LYS A 215 6.29 -8.75 -15.62
C LYS A 215 6.83 -9.79 -14.63
N CYS A 216 7.05 -9.38 -13.38
CA CYS A 216 7.45 -10.31 -12.33
C CYS A 216 6.29 -11.23 -11.90
N PRO A 217 6.57 -12.35 -11.21
CA PRO A 217 5.53 -13.16 -10.57
C PRO A 217 4.71 -12.34 -9.58
N VAL A 218 3.38 -12.55 -9.58
CA VAL A 218 2.42 -11.88 -8.71
C VAL A 218 1.60 -12.90 -7.92
N LEU A 219 1.41 -12.63 -6.64
CA LEU A 219 0.38 -13.24 -5.81
C LEU A 219 -0.66 -12.19 -5.46
N ALA A 220 -1.91 -12.38 -5.87
CA ALA A 220 -3.03 -11.53 -5.49
C ALA A 220 -3.95 -12.27 -4.52
N ILE A 221 -4.14 -11.74 -3.31
CA ILE A 221 -5.00 -12.32 -2.27
C ILE A 221 -6.17 -11.37 -2.03
N ARG A 222 -7.38 -11.94 -1.90
CA ARG A 222 -8.60 -11.23 -1.52
C ARG A 222 -9.44 -12.09 -0.58
N GLY A 223 -10.10 -11.47 0.39
CA GLY A 223 -11.14 -12.12 1.17
C GLY A 223 -12.43 -12.33 0.34
N ASP A 224 -13.18 -13.39 0.62
CA ASP A 224 -14.45 -13.67 -0.09
C ASP A 224 -15.58 -12.72 0.30
N GLN A 225 -15.46 -12.05 1.47
CA GLN A 225 -16.41 -11.05 1.94
C GLN A 225 -16.19 -9.65 1.33
N GLU A 226 -15.15 -9.48 0.51
CA GLU A 226 -14.83 -8.20 -0.11
C GLU A 226 -15.53 -8.02 -1.46
N ASP A 227 -15.86 -6.78 -1.77
CA ASP A 227 -16.43 -6.38 -3.05
C ASP A 227 -15.42 -6.62 -4.19
N ARG A 228 -15.80 -7.43 -5.18
CA ARG A 228 -14.92 -7.84 -6.30
C ARG A 228 -14.58 -6.70 -7.25
N ASP A 229 -15.47 -5.73 -7.41
CA ASP A 229 -15.20 -4.56 -8.25
C ASP A 229 -14.22 -3.60 -7.58
N ARG A 230 -14.30 -3.47 -6.25
CA ARG A 230 -13.37 -2.66 -5.45
C ARG A 230 -11.99 -3.30 -5.32
N TYR A 231 -11.91 -4.63 -5.18
CA TYR A 231 -10.69 -5.42 -4.96
C TYR A 231 -10.56 -6.51 -6.04
N PRO A 232 -10.23 -6.13 -7.28
CA PRO A 232 -10.43 -6.96 -8.48
C PRO A 232 -9.26 -7.93 -8.74
N ALA A 233 -8.97 -8.86 -7.82
CA ALA A 233 -7.84 -9.79 -7.93
C ALA A 233 -7.90 -10.63 -9.21
N GLU A 234 -9.07 -11.14 -9.57
CA GLU A 234 -9.27 -11.98 -10.76
C GLU A 234 -9.14 -11.19 -12.07
N GLU A 235 -9.65 -9.95 -12.09
CA GLU A 235 -9.49 -9.05 -13.25
C GLU A 235 -8.02 -8.63 -13.41
N PHE A 236 -7.33 -8.36 -12.29
CA PHE A 236 -5.90 -8.09 -12.29
C PHE A 236 -5.11 -9.27 -12.88
N GLN A 237 -5.43 -10.52 -12.49
CA GLN A 237 -4.80 -11.71 -13.04
C GLN A 237 -4.96 -11.79 -14.55
N GLN A 238 -6.16 -11.51 -15.07
CA GLN A 238 -6.45 -11.54 -16.50
C GLN A 238 -5.67 -10.47 -17.28
N ALA A 239 -5.44 -9.30 -16.67
CA ALA A 239 -4.75 -8.19 -17.29
C ALA A 239 -3.22 -8.24 -17.09
N CYS A 240 -2.73 -9.02 -16.13
CA CYS A 240 -1.32 -9.03 -15.74
C CYS A 240 -0.40 -9.46 -16.87
N GLY A 241 0.67 -8.72 -17.08
CA GLY A 241 1.65 -9.02 -18.12
C GLY A 241 2.66 -10.11 -17.79
N GLY A 242 2.68 -10.61 -16.55
CA GLY A 242 3.50 -11.71 -16.04
C GLY A 242 2.66 -12.80 -15.37
N PRO A 243 3.30 -13.85 -14.80
CA PRO A 243 2.59 -14.90 -14.08
C PRO A 243 1.86 -14.33 -12.87
N CYS A 244 0.57 -14.62 -12.71
CA CYS A 244 -0.23 -14.15 -11.58
C CYS A 244 -1.06 -15.29 -11.00
N GLU A 245 -0.85 -15.57 -9.72
CA GLU A 245 -1.69 -16.49 -8.93
C GLU A 245 -2.69 -15.68 -8.11
N VAL A 246 -3.96 -16.13 -8.09
CA VAL A 246 -5.02 -15.53 -7.25
C VAL A 246 -5.40 -16.50 -6.16
N ASN A 247 -5.52 -16.01 -4.93
CA ASN A 247 -6.03 -16.76 -3.80
C ASN A 247 -7.20 -16.00 -3.16
N ILE A 248 -8.39 -16.62 -3.15
CA ILE A 248 -9.58 -16.09 -2.49
C ILE A 248 -9.73 -16.81 -1.16
N VAL A 249 -9.55 -16.08 -0.07
CA VAL A 249 -9.60 -16.63 1.30
C VAL A 249 -11.04 -16.67 1.78
N ALA A 250 -11.51 -17.86 2.17
CA ALA A 250 -12.86 -18.09 2.63
C ALA A 250 -13.12 -17.48 4.03
N ASN A 251 -14.32 -16.93 4.24
CA ASN A 251 -14.76 -16.27 5.48
C ASN A 251 -13.77 -15.19 5.94
N CYS A 252 -13.35 -14.36 5.03
CA CYS A 252 -12.26 -13.42 5.23
C CYS A 252 -12.70 -12.01 4.82
N ASP A 253 -12.47 -11.05 5.71
CA ASP A 253 -12.71 -9.64 5.49
C ASP A 253 -11.48 -8.93 4.89
N HIS A 254 -11.60 -7.61 4.68
CA HIS A 254 -10.55 -6.76 4.12
C HIS A 254 -9.27 -6.69 4.96
N PHE A 255 -9.35 -6.92 6.25
CA PHE A 255 -8.24 -6.79 7.19
C PHE A 255 -7.62 -8.13 7.57
N TYR A 256 -8.18 -9.24 7.05
CA TYR A 256 -7.77 -10.62 7.36
C TYR A 256 -7.98 -10.99 8.84
N ASN A 257 -8.94 -10.37 9.52
CA ASN A 257 -9.26 -10.65 10.89
C ASN A 257 -9.59 -12.15 11.07
N ASP A 258 -8.97 -12.79 12.06
CA ASP A 258 -9.06 -14.24 12.33
C ASP A 258 -8.57 -15.14 11.16
N ARG A 259 -7.82 -14.58 10.20
CA ARG A 259 -7.22 -15.27 9.05
C ARG A 259 -5.74 -14.95 8.87
N GLU A 260 -5.12 -14.19 9.78
CA GLU A 260 -3.75 -13.70 9.68
C GLU A 260 -2.76 -14.83 9.46
N ASP A 261 -2.82 -15.91 10.25
CA ASP A 261 -1.92 -17.06 10.13
C ASP A 261 -2.13 -17.81 8.80
N HIS A 262 -3.36 -17.90 8.34
CA HIS A 262 -3.67 -18.55 7.05
C HIS A 262 -3.11 -17.76 5.89
N VAL A 263 -3.31 -16.44 5.88
CA VAL A 263 -2.76 -15.54 4.85
C VAL A 263 -1.23 -15.51 4.91
N ALA A 264 -0.64 -15.48 6.11
CA ALA A 264 0.81 -15.56 6.30
C ALA A 264 1.38 -16.86 5.72
N GLY A 265 0.70 -17.99 5.93
CA GLY A 265 1.07 -19.28 5.37
C GLY A 265 1.04 -19.29 3.83
N ILE A 266 -0.01 -18.73 3.21
CA ILE A 266 -0.14 -18.59 1.75
C ILE A 266 1.03 -17.76 1.21
N VAL A 267 1.27 -16.57 1.77
CA VAL A 267 2.33 -15.65 1.33
C VAL A 267 3.71 -16.30 1.47
N SER A 268 3.98 -16.90 2.63
CA SER A 268 5.25 -17.57 2.93
C SER A 268 5.53 -18.72 1.95
N ALA A 269 4.58 -19.62 1.76
CA ALA A 269 4.71 -20.77 0.85
C ALA A 269 4.93 -20.31 -0.60
N TRP A 270 4.17 -19.32 -1.05
CA TRP A 270 4.30 -18.79 -2.40
C TRP A 270 5.65 -18.10 -2.64
N LEU A 271 6.13 -17.28 -1.70
CA LEU A 271 7.45 -16.63 -1.79
C LEU A 271 8.59 -17.65 -1.75
N ALA A 272 8.51 -18.66 -0.87
CA ALA A 272 9.50 -19.73 -0.81
C ALA A 272 9.65 -20.44 -2.18
N LYS A 273 8.52 -20.80 -2.80
CA LYS A 273 8.48 -21.43 -4.14
C LYS A 273 9.02 -20.46 -5.21
N THR A 274 8.53 -19.23 -5.24
CA THR A 274 8.81 -18.26 -6.31
C THR A 274 10.28 -17.80 -6.30
N LEU A 275 10.87 -17.64 -5.12
CA LEU A 275 12.25 -17.19 -4.96
C LEU A 275 13.25 -18.34 -4.76
N GLY A 276 12.81 -19.61 -4.76
CA GLY A 276 13.66 -20.78 -4.53
C GLY A 276 14.27 -20.82 -3.13
N LEU A 277 13.55 -20.30 -2.12
CA LEU A 277 13.97 -20.28 -0.73
C LEU A 277 13.68 -21.63 -0.06
N LYS A 278 14.60 -22.07 0.81
CA LYS A 278 14.46 -23.30 1.61
C LYS A 278 14.25 -22.94 3.06
#